data_763dbdc74bd423cb4317f2b677c7180f
#
_entry.id   763dbdc74bd423cb4317f2b677c7180f
#
_cell.length_a   1.000
_cell.length_b   1.000
_cell.length_c   1.000
_cell.angle_alpha   90.00
_cell.angle_beta   90.00
_cell.angle_gamma   90.00
#
_symmetry.space_group_name_H-M   'P 1'
#
loop_
_entity.id
_entity.type
_entity.pdbx_description
1 polymer ?
#
loop_
_entity_poly.entity_id
_entity_poly.type
_entity_poly.pdbx_seq_one_letter_code
_entity_poly.pdbx_strand_id
1 'polypeptide(L)'
;MSAETGRPTMHEVARVAGVSHATVSRVLNGHTNVAPATARAVADAIITTGYVPNRAARSLRVQSTDTVVLVAREKADVFYSEPTLSPMASGANLRLSEHGYQMLLALVDSSRSAERVGSLIAGGSFDAAILVAMSNDDPLIARLMATNTPLVTSSTPFPGFDIPSADTDNVGGSRAITARLVATGRSKLVAIGGPSWAPVTQLRLDGFHQGAKNAALGHTTVNEWTLTAGKRAMRELLELHPDLDGVV
;
A
#
# COMPACT_ATOMS: atom_id res chain seq x y z
N MET A 1 32.72 33.80 21.06
CA MET A 1 31.40 34.10 20.48
C MET A 1 31.03 32.90 19.63
N SER A 2 30.26 31.97 20.21
CA SER A 2 29.78 30.75 19.53
C SER A 2 28.63 31.17 18.61
N ALA A 3 28.81 31.01 17.30
CA ALA A 3 27.75 31.18 16.34
C ALA A 3 26.69 30.07 16.63
N GLU A 4 25.49 30.45 17.03
CA GLU A 4 24.33 29.58 17.05
C GLU A 4 24.10 29.10 15.61
N THR A 5 24.48 27.86 15.34
CA THR A 5 24.19 27.16 14.09
C THR A 5 22.68 26.74 14.07
N GLY A 6 21.81 27.75 14.15
CA GLY A 6 20.37 27.55 13.91
C GLY A 6 20.15 27.22 12.43
N ARG A 7 19.21 26.29 12.14
CA ARG A 7 18.80 26.03 10.74
C ARG A 7 18.36 27.34 10.08
N PRO A 8 18.78 27.62 8.82
CA PRO A 8 18.38 28.83 8.09
C PRO A 8 16.85 28.98 8.11
N THR A 9 16.40 30.22 8.27
CA THR A 9 14.98 30.55 8.40
C THR A 9 14.46 31.27 7.16
N MET A 10 13.15 31.30 6.95
CA MET A 10 12.51 32.07 5.87
C MET A 10 12.79 33.59 6.02
N HIS A 11 13.02 34.07 7.24
CA HIS A 11 13.44 35.45 7.49
C HIS A 11 14.84 35.76 6.93
N GLU A 12 15.73 34.81 7.03
CA GLU A 12 17.07 34.95 6.48
C GLU A 12 17.07 34.94 4.95
N VAL A 13 16.27 34.07 4.33
CA VAL A 13 16.04 34.10 2.87
C VAL A 13 15.50 35.46 2.44
N ALA A 14 14.49 35.99 3.15
CA ALA A 14 13.93 37.32 2.87
C ALA A 14 14.96 38.43 2.93
N ARG A 15 15.83 38.41 3.94
CA ARG A 15 16.93 39.35 4.11
C ARG A 15 17.94 39.29 2.97
N VAL A 16 18.37 38.09 2.58
CA VAL A 16 19.33 37.88 1.48
C VAL A 16 18.74 38.24 0.13
N ALA A 17 17.46 37.90 -0.13
CA ALA A 17 16.76 38.23 -1.36
C ALA A 17 16.30 39.69 -1.46
N GLY A 18 16.43 40.49 -0.38
CA GLY A 18 15.97 41.88 -0.35
C GLY A 18 14.44 42.05 -0.49
N VAL A 19 13.67 41.09 -0.02
CA VAL A 19 12.19 41.07 -0.15
C VAL A 19 11.51 40.83 1.21
N SER A 20 10.19 41.00 1.25
CA SER A 20 9.45 40.69 2.47
C SER A 20 9.30 39.16 2.68
N HIS A 21 9.14 38.75 3.93
CA HIS A 21 8.83 37.36 4.31
C HIS A 21 7.56 36.84 3.54
N ALA A 22 6.56 37.70 3.37
CA ALA A 22 5.36 37.36 2.59
C ALA A 22 5.67 37.08 1.11
N THR A 23 6.64 37.79 0.53
CA THR A 23 7.09 37.58 -0.85
C THR A 23 7.80 36.24 -0.99
N VAL A 24 8.72 35.89 -0.07
CA VAL A 24 9.35 34.56 -0.03
C VAL A 24 8.32 33.47 0.08
N SER A 25 7.34 33.63 0.97
CA SER A 25 6.24 32.67 1.13
C SER A 25 5.42 32.48 -0.16
N ARG A 26 5.13 33.56 -0.90
CA ARG A 26 4.42 33.49 -2.19
C ARG A 26 5.22 32.73 -3.26
N VAL A 27 6.52 32.99 -3.35
CA VAL A 27 7.41 32.29 -4.29
C VAL A 27 7.47 30.80 -3.97
N LEU A 28 7.68 30.45 -2.70
CA LEU A 28 7.74 29.05 -2.24
C LEU A 28 6.42 28.27 -2.47
N ASN A 29 5.29 29.00 -2.53
CA ASN A 29 3.98 28.38 -2.79
C ASN A 29 3.57 28.44 -4.27
N GLY A 30 4.46 28.85 -5.17
CA GLY A 30 4.19 28.86 -6.61
C GLY A 30 3.13 29.88 -7.06
N HIS A 31 2.91 30.98 -6.31
CA HIS A 31 1.97 32.01 -6.72
C HIS A 31 2.46 32.70 -7.99
N THR A 32 1.60 32.77 -9.01
CA THR A 32 1.91 33.32 -10.34
C THR A 32 2.07 34.86 -10.34
N ASN A 33 1.59 35.55 -9.29
CA ASN A 33 1.62 37.01 -9.18
C ASN A 33 2.92 37.55 -8.57
N VAL A 34 4.07 36.91 -8.81
CA VAL A 34 5.38 37.39 -8.40
C VAL A 34 6.21 37.68 -9.64
N ALA A 35 6.82 38.86 -9.68
CA ALA A 35 7.66 39.24 -10.82
C ALA A 35 8.81 38.22 -11.02
N PRO A 36 9.13 37.81 -12.26
CA PRO A 36 10.16 36.80 -12.53
C PRO A 36 11.53 37.12 -11.94
N ALA A 37 11.90 38.40 -11.87
CA ALA A 37 13.14 38.84 -11.25
C ALA A 37 13.17 38.59 -9.73
N THR A 38 12.04 38.85 -9.06
CA THR A 38 11.87 38.61 -7.62
C THR A 38 11.89 37.10 -7.32
N ALA A 39 11.24 36.28 -8.15
CA ALA A 39 11.25 34.83 -7.99
C ALA A 39 12.67 34.24 -8.11
N ARG A 40 13.48 34.78 -9.06
CA ARG A 40 14.89 34.41 -9.21
C ARG A 40 15.72 34.81 -8.00
N ALA A 41 15.59 36.06 -7.53
CA ALA A 41 16.31 36.52 -6.34
C ALA A 41 16.03 35.67 -5.08
N VAL A 42 14.78 35.24 -4.91
CA VAL A 42 14.42 34.32 -3.81
C VAL A 42 15.02 32.94 -4.01
N ALA A 43 15.01 32.37 -5.24
CA ALA A 43 15.64 31.09 -5.53
C ALA A 43 17.16 31.11 -5.24
N ASP A 44 17.84 32.15 -5.66
CA ASP A 44 19.28 32.34 -5.41
C ASP A 44 19.58 32.48 -3.89
N ALA A 45 18.73 33.21 -3.17
CA ALA A 45 18.84 33.35 -1.72
C ALA A 45 18.62 32.01 -0.98
N ILE A 46 17.70 31.15 -1.45
CA ILE A 46 17.48 29.80 -0.89
C ILE A 46 18.73 28.96 -1.06
N ILE A 47 19.37 28.99 -2.25
CA ILE A 47 20.61 28.26 -2.52
C ILE A 47 21.74 28.81 -1.61
N THR A 48 21.88 30.12 -1.52
CA THR A 48 22.94 30.79 -0.74
C THR A 48 22.83 30.52 0.75
N THR A 49 21.59 30.51 1.28
CA THR A 49 21.36 30.31 2.72
C THR A 49 21.31 28.82 3.09
N GLY A 50 21.15 27.92 2.13
CA GLY A 50 20.89 26.51 2.40
C GLY A 50 19.52 26.26 3.06
N TYR A 51 18.58 27.20 2.91
CA TYR A 51 17.25 27.09 3.49
C TYR A 51 16.47 25.91 2.87
N VAL A 52 15.99 25.02 3.72
CA VAL A 52 15.06 23.96 3.32
C VAL A 52 13.68 24.29 3.87
N PRO A 53 12.66 24.43 3.01
CA PRO A 53 11.30 24.70 3.45
C PRO A 53 10.83 23.68 4.49
N ASN A 54 10.32 24.17 5.62
CA ASN A 54 9.79 23.30 6.67
C ASN A 54 8.44 22.73 6.23
N ARG A 55 8.44 21.46 5.81
CA ARG A 55 7.22 20.73 5.39
C ARG A 55 6.15 20.71 6.48
N ALA A 56 6.54 20.56 7.76
CA ALA A 56 5.59 20.55 8.87
C ALA A 56 4.85 21.89 9.03
N ALA A 57 5.55 23.02 8.85
CA ALA A 57 4.92 24.34 8.87
C ALA A 57 4.01 24.58 7.65
N ARG A 58 4.34 23.98 6.50
CA ARG A 58 3.51 24.01 5.29
C ARG A 58 2.28 23.14 5.45
N SER A 59 2.42 21.92 5.95
CA SER A 59 1.31 20.97 6.12
C SER A 59 0.26 21.48 7.11
N LEU A 60 0.68 22.14 8.20
CA LEU A 60 -0.24 22.79 9.13
C LEU A 60 -1.09 23.88 8.48
N ARG A 61 -0.56 24.59 7.47
CA ARG A 61 -1.28 25.66 6.80
C ARG A 61 -2.15 25.16 5.65
N VAL A 62 -1.69 24.15 4.91
CA VAL A 62 -2.36 23.61 3.73
C VAL A 62 -3.24 22.42 4.09
N GLN A 63 -3.11 21.89 5.32
CA GLN A 63 -3.76 20.66 5.80
C GLN A 63 -3.50 19.45 4.90
N SER A 64 -2.32 19.40 4.27
CA SER A 64 -1.84 18.30 3.46
C SER A 64 -0.38 18.00 3.75
N THR A 65 -0.03 16.72 3.80
CA THR A 65 1.33 16.23 4.00
C THR A 65 2.00 15.83 2.69
N ASP A 66 1.24 15.81 1.58
CA ASP A 66 1.64 15.26 0.28
C ASP A 66 2.16 13.81 0.42
N THR A 67 1.62 13.07 1.41
CA THR A 67 2.11 11.72 1.76
C THR A 67 0.95 10.75 1.90
N VAL A 68 1.09 9.59 1.24
CA VAL A 68 0.17 8.45 1.36
C VAL A 68 0.90 7.30 2.03
N VAL A 69 0.27 6.63 2.99
CA VAL A 69 0.84 5.43 3.61
C VAL A 69 0.25 4.15 2.99
N LEU A 70 1.11 3.23 2.58
CA LEU A 70 0.72 1.87 2.27
C LEU A 70 0.91 1.02 3.53
N VAL A 71 -0.19 0.51 4.07
CA VAL A 71 -0.22 -0.31 5.27
C VAL A 71 -0.37 -1.77 4.85
N ALA A 72 0.66 -2.56 5.04
CA ALA A 72 0.61 -4.00 4.76
C ALA A 72 0.60 -4.80 6.07
N ARG A 73 -0.44 -5.63 6.26
CA ARG A 73 -0.60 -6.50 7.44
C ARG A 73 0.24 -7.77 7.27
N GLU A 74 1.57 -7.59 7.25
CA GLU A 74 2.47 -8.68 6.95
C GLU A 74 3.85 -8.46 7.61
N LYS A 75 4.59 -9.55 7.81
CA LYS A 75 5.99 -9.51 8.21
C LYS A 75 6.87 -9.08 7.02
N ALA A 76 8.02 -8.49 7.32
CA ALA A 76 8.91 -7.97 6.28
C ALA A 76 9.42 -9.06 5.34
N ASP A 77 9.82 -10.22 5.86
CA ASP A 77 10.30 -11.35 5.07
C ASP A 77 9.23 -11.89 4.11
N VAL A 78 7.97 -11.97 4.56
CA VAL A 78 6.84 -12.36 3.72
C VAL A 78 6.52 -11.28 2.69
N PHE A 79 6.48 -10.01 3.09
CA PHE A 79 6.19 -8.90 2.17
C PHE A 79 7.15 -8.87 0.98
N TYR A 80 8.44 -9.11 1.21
CA TYR A 80 9.45 -9.10 0.14
C TYR A 80 9.56 -10.42 -0.64
N SER A 81 9.16 -11.54 -0.06
CA SER A 81 9.19 -12.85 -0.73
C SER A 81 7.91 -13.16 -1.50
N GLU A 82 6.81 -12.53 -1.15
CA GLU A 82 5.52 -12.70 -1.81
C GLU A 82 5.53 -11.94 -3.16
N PRO A 83 5.32 -12.62 -4.31
CA PRO A 83 5.57 -12.06 -5.63
C PRO A 83 4.60 -10.94 -6.05
N THR A 84 3.49 -10.71 -5.33
CA THR A 84 2.49 -9.70 -5.70
C THR A 84 2.62 -8.40 -4.89
N LEU A 85 3.03 -8.47 -3.63
CA LEU A 85 3.02 -7.32 -2.72
C LEU A 85 4.04 -6.24 -3.12
N SER A 86 5.26 -6.65 -3.42
CA SER A 86 6.33 -5.72 -3.78
C SER A 86 6.10 -5.00 -5.13
N PRO A 87 5.69 -5.69 -6.22
CA PRO A 87 5.30 -5.01 -7.47
C PRO A 87 4.11 -4.08 -7.31
N MET A 88 3.11 -4.45 -6.51
CA MET A 88 1.95 -3.60 -6.22
C MET A 88 2.36 -2.32 -5.50
N ALA A 89 3.19 -2.42 -4.45
CA ALA A 89 3.74 -1.26 -3.77
C ALA A 89 4.55 -0.37 -4.71
N SER A 90 5.34 -0.97 -5.61
CA SER A 90 6.12 -0.23 -6.62
C SER A 90 5.21 0.52 -7.59
N GLY A 91 4.15 -0.12 -8.08
CA GLY A 91 3.16 0.51 -8.96
C GLY A 91 2.42 1.67 -8.29
N ALA A 92 1.99 1.48 -7.04
CA ALA A 92 1.36 2.53 -6.25
C ALA A 92 2.31 3.72 -6.05
N ASN A 93 3.57 3.46 -5.67
CA ASN A 93 4.57 4.51 -5.49
C ASN A 93 4.83 5.30 -6.78
N LEU A 94 4.96 4.61 -7.92
CA LEU A 94 5.15 5.26 -9.21
C LEU A 94 3.99 6.22 -9.51
N ARG A 95 2.76 5.73 -9.38
CA ARG A 95 1.57 6.52 -9.67
C ARG A 95 1.39 7.70 -8.72
N LEU A 96 1.65 7.54 -7.44
CA LEU A 96 1.61 8.60 -6.45
C LEU A 96 2.67 9.67 -6.74
N SER A 97 3.88 9.26 -7.10
CA SER A 97 4.98 10.18 -7.44
C SER A 97 4.67 11.05 -8.66
N GLU A 98 4.01 10.50 -9.68
CA GLU A 98 3.53 11.26 -10.85
C GLU A 98 2.55 12.39 -10.47
N HIS A 99 1.86 12.24 -9.33
CA HIS A 99 0.91 13.23 -8.82
C HIS A 99 1.49 14.07 -7.67
N GLY A 100 2.79 14.01 -7.43
CA GLY A 100 3.47 14.80 -6.40
C GLY A 100 3.36 14.26 -4.97
N TYR A 101 2.79 13.06 -4.78
CA TYR A 101 2.72 12.42 -3.47
C TYR A 101 3.95 11.56 -3.20
N GLN A 102 4.34 11.48 -1.94
CA GLN A 102 5.28 10.49 -1.44
C GLN A 102 4.52 9.29 -0.88
N MET A 103 5.04 8.09 -1.10
CA MET A 103 4.52 6.89 -0.45
C MET A 103 5.44 6.45 0.68
N LEU A 104 4.86 6.15 1.84
CA LEU A 104 5.53 5.46 2.93
C LEU A 104 4.97 4.05 3.06
N LEU A 105 5.83 3.07 3.27
CA LEU A 105 5.45 1.70 3.56
C LEU A 105 5.45 1.46 5.07
N ALA A 106 4.34 1.03 5.61
CA ALA A 106 4.18 0.61 6.99
C ALA A 106 3.86 -0.88 7.05
N LEU A 107 4.81 -1.69 7.49
CA LEU A 107 4.59 -3.11 7.76
C LEU A 107 4.02 -3.27 9.18
N VAL A 108 2.90 -3.98 9.27
CA VAL A 108 2.16 -4.18 10.51
C VAL A 108 2.14 -5.67 10.83
N ASP A 109 3.08 -6.09 11.65
CA ASP A 109 3.32 -7.48 12.05
C ASP A 109 2.77 -7.84 13.44
N SER A 110 2.29 -6.84 14.18
CA SER A 110 1.85 -6.98 15.57
C SER A 110 0.77 -5.96 15.93
N SER A 111 0.06 -6.18 17.04
CA SER A 111 -0.89 -5.21 17.59
C SER A 111 -0.23 -3.87 17.92
N ARG A 112 1.01 -3.90 18.42
CA ARG A 112 1.77 -2.68 18.76
C ARG A 112 2.11 -1.83 17.52
N SER A 113 2.52 -2.48 16.41
CA SER A 113 2.76 -1.78 15.15
C SER A 113 1.46 -1.24 14.55
N ALA A 114 0.35 -1.98 14.67
CA ALA A 114 -0.98 -1.53 14.26
C ALA A 114 -1.44 -0.28 15.03
N GLU A 115 -1.29 -0.29 16.36
CA GLU A 115 -1.62 0.86 17.20
C GLU A 115 -0.82 2.12 16.83
N ARG A 116 0.47 1.95 16.59
CA ARG A 116 1.35 3.05 16.17
C ARG A 116 0.93 3.65 14.84
N VAL A 117 0.73 2.80 13.83
CA VAL A 117 0.31 3.23 12.49
C VAL A 117 -1.06 3.89 12.54
N GLY A 118 -2.02 3.29 13.24
CA GLY A 118 -3.35 3.86 13.42
C GLY A 118 -3.32 5.23 14.12
N SER A 119 -2.42 5.43 15.10
CA SER A 119 -2.25 6.72 15.77
C SER A 119 -1.64 7.79 14.86
N LEU A 120 -0.69 7.42 14.00
CA LEU A 120 -0.09 8.34 13.02
C LEU A 120 -1.12 8.78 11.97
N ILE A 121 -1.95 7.85 11.49
CA ILE A 121 -3.02 8.14 10.53
C ILE A 121 -4.07 9.05 11.18
N ALA A 122 -4.56 8.70 12.38
CA ALA A 122 -5.52 9.52 13.11
C ALA A 122 -4.99 10.91 13.48
N GLY A 123 -3.68 11.04 13.67
CA GLY A 123 -2.98 12.31 13.92
C GLY A 123 -2.72 13.16 12.68
N GLY A 124 -3.22 12.76 11.50
CA GLY A 124 -3.06 13.53 10.25
C GLY A 124 -1.64 13.53 9.69
N SER A 125 -0.84 12.50 9.99
CA SER A 125 0.52 12.36 9.42
C SER A 125 0.50 11.97 7.95
N PHE A 126 -0.64 11.54 7.41
CA PHE A 126 -0.84 11.09 6.04
C PHE A 126 -2.15 11.63 5.48
N ASP A 127 -2.18 11.92 4.19
CA ASP A 127 -3.36 12.43 3.49
C ASP A 127 -4.32 11.30 3.09
N ALA A 128 -3.81 10.08 2.93
CA ALA A 128 -4.58 8.87 2.64
C ALA A 128 -3.82 7.60 3.05
N ALA A 129 -4.53 6.47 3.11
CA ALA A 129 -3.93 5.17 3.33
C ALA A 129 -4.41 4.13 2.32
N ILE A 130 -3.47 3.29 1.86
CA ILE A 130 -3.71 2.11 1.04
C ILE A 130 -3.57 0.90 1.96
N LEU A 131 -4.61 0.07 2.07
CA LEU A 131 -4.65 -1.11 2.93
C LEU A 131 -4.39 -2.37 2.11
N VAL A 132 -3.46 -3.21 2.58
CA VAL A 132 -2.99 -4.38 1.85
C VAL A 132 -2.85 -5.58 2.79
N ALA A 133 -3.24 -6.77 2.33
CA ALA A 133 -3.11 -8.04 3.06
C ALA A 133 -3.79 -8.01 4.43
N MET A 134 -4.95 -7.37 4.54
CA MET A 134 -5.72 -7.30 5.80
C MET A 134 -6.83 -8.32 5.82
N SER A 135 -7.11 -8.88 7.00
CA SER A 135 -8.30 -9.72 7.22
C SER A 135 -9.55 -8.85 7.42
N ASN A 136 -10.73 -9.43 7.14
CA ASN A 136 -12.01 -8.71 7.26
C ASN A 136 -12.31 -8.25 8.70
N ASP A 137 -11.76 -8.90 9.68
CA ASP A 137 -11.94 -8.67 11.12
C ASP A 137 -10.76 -7.94 11.77
N ASP A 138 -9.82 -7.38 10.97
CA ASP A 138 -8.69 -6.65 11.52
C ASP A 138 -9.17 -5.39 12.27
N PRO A 139 -8.88 -5.28 13.58
CA PRO A 139 -9.34 -4.17 14.39
C PRO A 139 -8.79 -2.81 13.94
N LEU A 140 -7.70 -2.80 13.15
CA LEU A 140 -7.15 -1.58 12.58
C LEU A 140 -8.13 -0.95 11.57
N ILE A 141 -8.91 -1.73 10.83
CA ILE A 141 -9.88 -1.23 9.85
C ILE A 141 -10.92 -0.35 10.54
N ALA A 142 -11.58 -0.88 11.59
CA ALA A 142 -12.60 -0.12 12.35
C ALA A 142 -12.02 1.17 12.93
N ARG A 143 -10.78 1.12 13.41
CA ARG A 143 -10.07 2.30 13.93
C ARG A 143 -9.80 3.35 12.84
N LEU A 144 -9.38 2.92 11.66
CA LEU A 144 -9.12 3.82 10.53
C LEU A 144 -10.40 4.43 9.98
N MET A 145 -11.49 3.66 9.93
CA MET A 145 -12.81 4.16 9.53
C MET A 145 -13.37 5.23 10.47
N ALA A 146 -12.94 5.24 11.73
CA ALA A 146 -13.29 6.31 12.67
C ALA A 146 -12.52 7.63 12.43
N THR A 147 -11.57 7.64 11.50
CA THR A 147 -10.84 8.84 11.06
C THR A 147 -11.49 9.43 9.80
N ASN A 148 -11.16 10.68 9.48
CA ASN A 148 -11.55 11.31 8.22
C ASN A 148 -10.51 11.05 7.09
N THR A 149 -9.54 10.16 7.31
CA THR A 149 -8.50 9.87 6.33
C THR A 149 -9.06 9.02 5.21
N PRO A 150 -8.95 9.42 3.95
CA PRO A 150 -9.34 8.60 2.81
C PRO A 150 -8.61 7.25 2.81
N LEU A 151 -9.37 6.18 2.62
CA LEU A 151 -8.86 4.81 2.60
C LEU A 151 -9.17 4.17 1.25
N VAL A 152 -8.27 3.30 0.79
CA VAL A 152 -8.51 2.38 -0.33
C VAL A 152 -7.89 1.03 0.03
N THR A 153 -8.50 -0.06 -0.40
CA THR A 153 -7.92 -1.40 -0.24
C THR A 153 -7.47 -1.97 -1.58
N SER A 154 -6.35 -2.68 -1.59
CA SER A 154 -5.91 -3.49 -2.73
C SER A 154 -6.32 -4.94 -2.52
N SER A 155 -7.60 -5.19 -2.48
CA SER A 155 -8.19 -6.50 -2.21
C SER A 155 -9.70 -6.39 -2.37
N THR A 156 -10.40 -7.48 -2.16
CA THR A 156 -11.85 -7.51 -2.03
C THR A 156 -12.34 -6.45 -1.05
N PRO A 157 -13.50 -5.81 -1.30
CA PRO A 157 -14.12 -4.90 -0.35
C PRO A 157 -14.33 -5.57 1.01
N PHE A 158 -14.07 -4.84 2.10
CA PHE A 158 -14.31 -5.34 3.45
C PHE A 158 -15.82 -5.35 3.74
N PRO A 159 -16.42 -6.48 4.14
CA PRO A 159 -17.82 -6.53 4.51
C PRO A 159 -18.16 -5.53 5.63
N GLY A 160 -19.23 -4.76 5.44
CA GLY A 160 -19.69 -3.77 6.42
C GLY A 160 -18.95 -2.43 6.41
N PHE A 161 -17.97 -2.24 5.52
CA PHE A 161 -17.25 -0.98 5.34
C PHE A 161 -17.35 -0.48 3.90
N ASP A 162 -17.63 0.80 3.74
CA ASP A 162 -17.63 1.47 2.42
C ASP A 162 -16.23 2.01 2.13
N ILE A 163 -15.29 1.11 1.81
CA ILE A 163 -13.93 1.44 1.41
C ILE A 163 -13.78 1.09 -0.06
N PRO A 164 -13.41 2.06 -0.93
CA PRO A 164 -13.07 1.79 -2.32
C PRO A 164 -12.00 0.71 -2.42
N SER A 165 -12.13 -0.18 -3.40
CA SER A 165 -11.19 -1.29 -3.60
C SER A 165 -10.68 -1.33 -5.03
N ALA A 166 -9.42 -1.77 -5.17
CA ALA A 166 -8.81 -2.16 -6.44
C ALA A 166 -8.37 -3.62 -6.30
N ASP A 167 -8.97 -4.52 -7.06
CA ASP A 167 -8.68 -5.96 -7.01
C ASP A 167 -8.56 -6.53 -8.42
N THR A 168 -8.01 -7.73 -8.51
CA THR A 168 -8.00 -8.53 -9.73
C THR A 168 -9.23 -9.43 -9.77
N ASP A 169 -9.63 -9.90 -10.96
CA ASP A 169 -10.68 -10.90 -11.10
C ASP A 169 -10.18 -12.28 -10.63
N ASN A 170 -10.15 -12.47 -9.31
CA ASN A 170 -9.66 -13.69 -8.67
C ASN A 170 -10.49 -14.92 -9.05
N VAL A 171 -11.82 -14.79 -9.16
CA VAL A 171 -12.71 -15.88 -9.58
C VAL A 171 -12.48 -16.22 -11.04
N GLY A 172 -12.49 -15.22 -11.93
CA GLY A 172 -12.31 -15.41 -13.37
C GLY A 172 -10.93 -15.95 -13.72
N GLY A 173 -9.87 -15.41 -13.09
CA GLY A 173 -8.50 -15.88 -13.28
C GLY A 173 -8.30 -17.34 -12.87
N SER A 174 -8.77 -17.71 -11.67
CA SER A 174 -8.69 -19.10 -11.17
C SER A 174 -9.50 -20.05 -12.04
N ARG A 175 -10.72 -19.64 -12.41
CA ARG A 175 -11.57 -20.42 -13.35
C ARG A 175 -10.87 -20.64 -14.69
N ALA A 176 -10.26 -19.62 -15.26
CA ALA A 176 -9.61 -19.71 -16.58
C ALA A 176 -8.40 -20.66 -16.56
N ILE A 177 -7.54 -20.57 -15.54
CA ILE A 177 -6.41 -21.49 -15.36
C ILE A 177 -6.89 -22.92 -15.19
N THR A 178 -7.87 -23.14 -14.32
CA THR A 178 -8.44 -24.47 -14.06
C THR A 178 -9.08 -25.07 -15.33
N ALA A 179 -9.90 -24.28 -16.02
CA ALA A 179 -10.51 -24.72 -17.28
C ALA A 179 -9.46 -25.06 -18.35
N ARG A 180 -8.31 -24.36 -18.35
CA ARG A 180 -7.19 -24.67 -19.23
C ARG A 180 -6.59 -26.05 -18.91
N LEU A 181 -6.41 -26.40 -17.64
CA LEU A 181 -5.95 -27.73 -17.25
C LEU A 181 -6.90 -28.81 -17.74
N VAL A 182 -8.22 -28.64 -17.51
CA VAL A 182 -9.24 -29.57 -18.02
C VAL A 182 -9.17 -29.71 -19.54
N ALA A 183 -9.05 -28.60 -20.26
CA ALA A 183 -8.94 -28.61 -21.73
C ALA A 183 -7.67 -29.32 -22.25
N THR A 184 -6.65 -29.48 -21.43
CA THR A 184 -5.46 -30.28 -21.76
C THR A 184 -5.57 -31.75 -21.39
N GLY A 185 -6.77 -32.21 -20.99
CA GLY A 185 -7.06 -33.60 -20.66
C GLY A 185 -6.88 -33.98 -19.20
N ARG A 186 -6.60 -33.02 -18.31
CA ARG A 186 -6.54 -33.26 -16.87
C ARG A 186 -7.93 -33.50 -16.30
N SER A 187 -8.08 -34.54 -15.49
CA SER A 187 -9.38 -35.00 -14.97
C SER A 187 -9.40 -35.20 -13.45
N LYS A 188 -8.25 -35.05 -12.78
CA LYS A 188 -8.08 -35.27 -11.33
C LYS A 188 -7.33 -34.07 -10.74
N LEU A 189 -8.11 -32.99 -10.51
CA LEU A 189 -7.56 -31.71 -10.09
C LEU A 189 -7.79 -31.46 -8.61
N VAL A 190 -6.79 -30.87 -7.96
CA VAL A 190 -6.89 -30.32 -6.61
C VAL A 190 -6.49 -28.86 -6.60
N ALA A 191 -6.91 -28.10 -5.57
CA ALA A 191 -6.43 -26.75 -5.33
C ALA A 191 -5.72 -26.62 -3.99
N ILE A 192 -4.68 -25.79 -3.94
CA ILE A 192 -4.03 -25.35 -2.70
C ILE A 192 -4.37 -23.86 -2.51
N GLY A 193 -5.38 -23.61 -1.69
CA GLY A 193 -5.77 -22.25 -1.32
C GLY A 193 -4.85 -21.65 -0.29
N GLY A 194 -4.81 -20.33 -0.23
CA GLY A 194 -4.10 -19.57 0.80
C GLY A 194 -4.77 -19.64 2.18
N PRO A 195 -4.38 -18.75 3.12
CA PRO A 195 -4.98 -18.69 4.44
C PRO A 195 -6.49 -18.44 4.38
N SER A 196 -7.24 -19.15 5.22
CA SER A 196 -8.71 -19.06 5.25
C SER A 196 -9.23 -17.69 5.69
N TRP A 197 -8.42 -16.93 6.43
CA TRP A 197 -8.74 -15.55 6.83
C TRP A 197 -8.64 -14.54 5.67
N ALA A 198 -7.94 -14.90 4.58
CA ALA A 198 -7.78 -14.03 3.41
C ALA A 198 -8.98 -14.20 2.46
N PRO A 199 -9.79 -13.14 2.21
CA PRO A 199 -10.98 -13.25 1.35
C PRO A 199 -10.68 -13.77 -0.05
N VAL A 200 -9.51 -13.44 -0.58
CA VAL A 200 -9.03 -13.89 -1.89
C VAL A 200 -8.92 -15.41 -2.01
N THR A 201 -8.69 -16.11 -0.89
CA THR A 201 -8.62 -17.58 -0.87
C THR A 201 -9.95 -18.19 -1.34
N GLN A 202 -11.06 -17.76 -0.75
CA GLN A 202 -12.37 -18.26 -1.14
C GLN A 202 -12.71 -17.96 -2.60
N LEU A 203 -12.44 -16.74 -3.06
CA LEU A 203 -12.68 -16.36 -4.45
C LEU A 203 -11.90 -17.24 -5.45
N ARG A 204 -10.65 -17.55 -5.14
CA ARG A 204 -9.83 -18.43 -5.99
C ARG A 204 -10.33 -19.87 -5.95
N LEU A 205 -10.77 -20.38 -4.81
CA LEU A 205 -11.38 -21.71 -4.69
C LEU A 205 -12.71 -21.78 -5.43
N ASP A 206 -13.54 -20.74 -5.38
CA ASP A 206 -14.78 -20.68 -6.15
C ASP A 206 -14.49 -20.74 -7.67
N GLY A 207 -13.49 -19.99 -8.12
CA GLY A 207 -13.02 -20.04 -9.51
C GLY A 207 -12.50 -21.43 -9.90
N PHE A 208 -11.72 -22.09 -9.02
CA PHE A 208 -11.26 -23.45 -9.21
C PHE A 208 -12.44 -24.40 -9.41
N HIS A 209 -13.42 -24.42 -8.51
CA HIS A 209 -14.57 -25.31 -8.61
C HIS A 209 -15.40 -25.06 -9.88
N GLN A 210 -15.58 -23.78 -10.27
CA GLN A 210 -16.26 -23.44 -11.51
C GLN A 210 -15.51 -23.94 -12.75
N GLY A 211 -14.17 -23.87 -12.76
CA GLY A 211 -13.34 -24.32 -13.87
C GLY A 211 -13.16 -25.83 -13.95
N ALA A 212 -12.99 -26.50 -12.82
CA ALA A 212 -12.75 -27.93 -12.72
C ALA A 212 -14.02 -28.77 -12.97
N LYS A 213 -15.19 -28.26 -12.57
CA LYS A 213 -16.44 -29.01 -12.67
C LYS A 213 -16.31 -30.42 -12.03
N ASN A 214 -16.49 -31.47 -12.85
CA ASN A 214 -16.38 -32.86 -12.41
C ASN A 214 -14.94 -33.37 -12.23
N ALA A 215 -13.94 -32.58 -12.64
CA ALA A 215 -12.53 -32.94 -12.48
C ALA A 215 -11.97 -32.57 -11.08
N ALA A 216 -12.73 -31.83 -10.25
CA ALA A 216 -12.29 -31.47 -8.91
C ALA A 216 -12.35 -32.67 -7.97
N LEU A 217 -11.21 -33.07 -7.41
CA LEU A 217 -11.11 -34.04 -6.31
C LEU A 217 -11.29 -33.39 -4.95
N GLY A 218 -10.83 -32.14 -4.79
CA GLY A 218 -10.92 -31.39 -3.55
C GLY A 218 -9.97 -30.18 -3.52
N HIS A 219 -9.87 -29.59 -2.36
CA HIS A 219 -8.93 -28.53 -2.10
C HIS A 219 -8.45 -28.59 -0.65
N THR A 220 -7.32 -27.95 -0.38
CA THR A 220 -6.84 -27.65 0.97
C THR A 220 -6.46 -26.20 1.08
N THR A 221 -6.34 -25.67 2.30
CA THR A 221 -5.87 -24.32 2.57
C THR A 221 -4.62 -24.35 3.43
N VAL A 222 -3.74 -23.39 3.27
CA VAL A 222 -2.54 -23.22 4.11
C VAL A 222 -2.75 -22.05 5.07
N ASN A 223 -1.97 -22.01 6.15
CA ASN A 223 -2.08 -20.94 7.14
C ASN A 223 -1.22 -19.70 6.78
N GLU A 224 -0.28 -19.86 5.86
CA GLU A 224 0.68 -18.84 5.46
C GLU A 224 0.99 -18.94 3.97
N TRP A 225 1.25 -17.80 3.32
CA TRP A 225 1.69 -17.73 1.93
C TRP A 225 3.19 -18.05 1.81
N THR A 226 3.59 -19.28 2.13
CA THR A 226 4.99 -19.70 2.10
C THR A 226 5.19 -20.96 1.25
N LEU A 227 6.37 -21.04 0.63
CA LEU A 227 6.77 -22.25 -0.11
C LEU A 227 6.71 -23.53 0.75
N THR A 228 7.07 -23.41 2.03
CA THR A 228 7.05 -24.53 2.97
C THR A 228 5.64 -25.03 3.23
N ALA A 229 4.69 -24.11 3.43
CA ALA A 229 3.28 -24.46 3.62
C ALA A 229 2.70 -25.12 2.37
N GLY A 230 2.96 -24.55 1.18
CA GLY A 230 2.54 -25.16 -0.09
C GLY A 230 3.12 -26.56 -0.34
N LYS A 231 4.41 -26.76 -0.06
CA LYS A 231 5.04 -28.09 -0.17
C LYS A 231 4.43 -29.12 0.77
N ARG A 232 4.08 -28.74 2.00
CA ARG A 232 3.40 -29.62 2.95
C ARG A 232 2.01 -30.00 2.42
N ALA A 233 1.20 -29.02 2.05
CA ALA A 233 -0.11 -29.22 1.51
C ALA A 233 -0.10 -30.13 0.26
N MET A 234 0.87 -29.94 -0.62
CA MET A 234 1.02 -30.81 -1.81
C MET A 234 1.34 -32.26 -1.46
N ARG A 235 2.20 -32.52 -0.44
CA ARG A 235 2.47 -33.89 0.00
C ARG A 235 1.22 -34.57 0.56
N GLU A 236 0.47 -33.87 1.40
CA GLU A 236 -0.80 -34.37 1.97
C GLU A 236 -1.81 -34.70 0.86
N LEU A 237 -1.91 -33.84 -0.16
CA LEU A 237 -2.78 -34.08 -1.30
C LEU A 237 -2.35 -35.27 -2.16
N LEU A 238 -1.04 -35.50 -2.34
CA LEU A 238 -0.51 -36.65 -3.07
C LEU A 238 -0.71 -37.96 -2.30
N GLU A 239 -0.68 -37.94 -0.97
CA GLU A 239 -1.03 -39.11 -0.14
C GLU A 239 -2.51 -39.44 -0.25
N LEU A 240 -3.37 -38.44 -0.28
CA LEU A 240 -4.83 -38.59 -0.37
C LEU A 240 -5.28 -38.97 -1.78
N HIS A 241 -4.63 -38.42 -2.80
CA HIS A 241 -4.94 -38.59 -4.22
C HIS A 241 -3.67 -38.95 -5.01
N PRO A 242 -3.18 -40.22 -4.91
CA PRO A 242 -1.93 -40.62 -5.57
C PRO A 242 -1.94 -40.50 -7.08
N ASP A 243 -3.11 -40.43 -7.68
CA ASP A 243 -3.34 -40.38 -9.11
C ASP A 243 -3.78 -38.97 -9.61
N LEU A 244 -3.61 -37.93 -8.75
CA LEU A 244 -3.90 -36.58 -9.17
C LEU A 244 -3.01 -36.17 -10.36
N ASP A 245 -3.59 -35.44 -11.32
CA ASP A 245 -2.93 -35.07 -12.56
C ASP A 245 -2.80 -33.55 -12.79
N GLY A 246 -3.33 -32.74 -11.88
CA GLY A 246 -3.18 -31.30 -11.90
C GLY A 246 -3.48 -30.63 -10.56
N VAL A 247 -2.78 -29.50 -10.32
CA VAL A 247 -2.95 -28.66 -9.14
C VAL A 247 -3.05 -27.19 -9.54
N VAL A 248 -3.91 -26.46 -8.83
CA VAL A 248 -4.12 -25.01 -8.96
C VAL A 248 -3.82 -24.33 -7.65
#